data_93804f58695b5a4126266c324c1edfa1
#
_entry.id   93804f58695b5a4126266c324c1edfa1
#
_cell.length_a   1.000
_cell.length_b   1.000
_cell.length_c   1.000
_cell.angle_alpha   90.00
_cell.angle_beta   90.00
_cell.angle_gamma   90.00
#
_symmetry.space_group_name_H-M   'P 1'
#
loop_
_entity.id
_entity.type
_entity.pdbx_description
1 polymer ?
#
loop_
_entity_poly.entity_id
_entity_poly.type
_entity_poly.pdbx_seq_one_letter_code
_entity_poly.pdbx_strand_id
1 'polypeptide(L)'
;MVLLSAGNLSISQSVREILQIEELREIGENGQPGPPITIWNAKSMFDAARVLGSAVRHVYDRDAEALKHAGLDFNVSFIFGGQVRGEGMRLFLVYSAGNFIEATTETPYFQVGESKYGKPVLDRVLTPETPLDEAAKCALVSMDSTMKSNLSVGLPLDLVVYEANKLQTDRVIC
;
A
#
# COMPACT_ATOMS: atom_id res chain seq x y z
N MET A 1 5.81 -9.25 -1.48
CA MET A 1 5.19 -7.91 -1.49
C MET A 1 3.85 -7.99 -0.77
N VAL A 2 3.47 -6.94 -0.04
CA VAL A 2 2.21 -6.82 0.72
C VAL A 2 1.49 -5.57 0.26
N LEU A 3 0.17 -5.65 0.08
CA LEU A 3 -0.70 -4.56 -0.32
C LEU A 3 -1.83 -4.42 0.69
N LEU A 4 -1.95 -3.25 1.32
CA LEU A 4 -3.05 -2.86 2.18
C LEU A 4 -3.84 -1.75 1.50
N SER A 5 -5.15 -1.71 1.70
CA SER A 5 -5.99 -0.69 1.08
C SER A 5 -6.99 -0.08 2.06
N ALA A 6 -7.34 1.18 1.82
CA ALA A 6 -8.43 1.89 2.49
C ALA A 6 -9.21 2.73 1.48
N GLY A 7 -10.46 3.04 1.80
CA GLY A 7 -11.37 3.79 0.95
C GLY A 7 -12.46 2.91 0.35
N ASN A 8 -12.87 3.18 -0.88
CA ASN A 8 -13.95 2.45 -1.53
C ASN A 8 -13.53 1.02 -1.90
N LEU A 9 -14.26 0.03 -1.38
CA LEU A 9 -13.95 -1.39 -1.56
C LEU A 9 -14.04 -1.82 -3.03
N SER A 10 -15.01 -1.32 -3.79
CA SER A 10 -15.14 -1.68 -5.22
C SER A 10 -13.95 -1.22 -6.04
N ILE A 11 -13.43 -0.03 -5.73
CA ILE A 11 -12.23 0.50 -6.38
C ILE A 11 -11.00 -0.34 -6.02
N SER A 12 -10.79 -0.62 -4.72
CA SER A 12 -9.64 -1.40 -4.28
C SER A 12 -9.63 -2.84 -4.83
N GLN A 13 -10.81 -3.46 -4.93
CA GLN A 13 -10.96 -4.77 -5.57
C GLN A 13 -10.66 -4.71 -7.07
N SER A 14 -11.20 -3.70 -7.78
CA SER A 14 -10.92 -3.50 -9.21
C SER A 14 -9.43 -3.26 -9.48
N VAL A 15 -8.77 -2.43 -8.66
CA VAL A 15 -7.32 -2.21 -8.77
C VAL A 15 -6.55 -3.50 -8.56
N ARG A 16 -6.91 -4.31 -7.57
CA ARG A 16 -6.27 -5.59 -7.29
C ARG A 16 -6.39 -6.57 -8.48
N GLU A 17 -7.56 -6.66 -9.11
CA GLU A 17 -7.76 -7.53 -10.29
C GLU A 17 -6.96 -7.01 -11.50
N ILE A 18 -7.02 -5.70 -11.78
CA ILE A 18 -6.26 -5.11 -12.89
C ILE A 18 -4.76 -5.24 -12.67
N LEU A 19 -4.27 -5.08 -11.44
CA LEU A 19 -2.86 -5.21 -11.10
C LEU A 19 -2.25 -6.56 -11.54
N GLN A 20 -3.06 -7.62 -11.58
CA GLN A 20 -2.60 -8.95 -12.02
C GLN A 20 -2.19 -8.99 -13.49
N ILE A 21 -2.76 -8.11 -14.31
CA ILE A 21 -2.60 -8.08 -15.78
C ILE A 21 -2.01 -6.77 -16.28
N GLU A 22 -1.82 -5.78 -15.39
CA GLU A 22 -1.31 -4.46 -15.76
C GLU A 22 0.13 -4.53 -16.26
N GLU A 23 0.40 -3.83 -17.35
CA GLU A 23 1.71 -3.74 -17.99
C GLU A 23 2.15 -2.30 -18.18
N LEU A 24 3.37 -1.98 -17.82
CA LEU A 24 4.05 -0.75 -18.20
C LEU A 24 5.08 -1.05 -19.28
N ARG A 25 5.26 -0.13 -20.22
CA ARG A 25 6.31 -0.19 -21.24
C ARG A 25 7.09 1.12 -21.25
N GLU A 26 8.37 1.01 -21.07
CA GLU A 26 9.27 2.17 -21.21
C GLU A 26 9.63 2.34 -22.67
N ILE A 27 9.68 3.59 -23.13
CA ILE A 27 10.17 3.90 -24.46
C ILE A 27 11.69 3.94 -24.43
N GLY A 28 12.31 3.05 -25.18
CA GLY A 28 13.76 3.02 -25.33
C GLY A 28 14.31 4.21 -26.10
N GLU A 29 15.61 4.41 -26.08
CA GLU A 29 16.31 5.50 -26.80
C GLU A 29 16.04 5.51 -28.31
N ASN A 30 15.72 4.35 -28.87
CA ASN A 30 15.36 4.17 -30.28
C ASN A 30 13.86 4.48 -30.58
N GLY A 31 13.11 4.97 -29.58
CA GLY A 31 11.66 5.25 -29.70
C GLY A 31 10.76 4.01 -29.72
N GLN A 32 11.31 2.80 -29.55
CA GLN A 32 10.54 1.56 -29.51
C GLN A 32 10.13 1.22 -28.07
N PRO A 33 8.93 0.64 -27.87
CA PRO A 33 8.54 0.17 -26.55
C PRO A 33 9.41 -1.00 -26.11
N GLY A 34 9.92 -0.92 -24.89
CA GLY A 34 10.65 -1.99 -24.23
C GLY A 34 9.75 -3.19 -23.84
N PRO A 35 10.33 -4.20 -23.20
CA PRO A 35 9.56 -5.32 -22.68
C PRO A 35 8.57 -4.86 -21.60
N PRO A 36 7.42 -5.56 -21.47
CA PRO A 36 6.44 -5.20 -20.47
C PRO A 36 6.98 -5.41 -19.04
N ILE A 37 6.73 -4.42 -18.18
CA ILE A 37 6.97 -4.50 -16.74
C ILE A 37 5.63 -4.74 -16.07
N THR A 38 5.53 -5.81 -15.32
CA THR A 38 4.35 -6.24 -14.56
C THR A 38 4.69 -6.34 -13.08
N ILE A 39 3.67 -6.51 -12.23
CA ILE A 39 3.89 -6.76 -10.80
C ILE A 39 4.70 -8.06 -10.56
N TRP A 40 4.69 -9.00 -11.51
CA TRP A 40 5.34 -10.30 -11.40
C TRP A 40 6.82 -10.29 -11.82
N ASN A 41 7.21 -9.38 -12.71
CA ASN A 41 8.57 -9.31 -13.25
C ASN A 41 9.30 -8.01 -12.95
N ALA A 42 8.70 -7.13 -12.16
CA ALA A 42 9.32 -5.89 -11.69
C ALA A 42 10.67 -6.16 -11.05
N LYS A 43 11.70 -5.44 -11.48
CA LYS A 43 13.09 -5.62 -11.00
C LYS A 43 13.35 -4.84 -9.73
N SER A 44 12.49 -3.88 -9.39
CA SER A 44 12.56 -3.08 -8.17
C SER A 44 11.18 -2.89 -7.55
N MET A 45 11.14 -2.60 -6.25
CA MET A 45 9.90 -2.22 -5.59
C MET A 45 9.35 -0.89 -6.14
N PHE A 46 10.21 -0.02 -6.67
CA PHE A 46 9.79 1.21 -7.34
C PHE A 46 9.03 0.92 -8.63
N ASP A 47 9.54 0.01 -9.48
CA ASP A 47 8.82 -0.41 -10.69
C ASP A 47 7.48 -1.07 -10.34
N ALA A 48 7.44 -1.92 -9.33
CA ALA A 48 6.21 -2.52 -8.84
C ALA A 48 5.19 -1.46 -8.36
N ALA A 49 5.65 -0.40 -7.67
CA ALA A 49 4.80 0.73 -7.27
C ALA A 49 4.29 1.54 -8.48
N ARG A 50 5.10 1.70 -9.53
CA ARG A 50 4.67 2.30 -10.80
C ARG A 50 3.56 1.49 -11.47
N VAL A 51 3.68 0.16 -11.50
CA VAL A 51 2.64 -0.74 -12.04
C VAL A 51 1.35 -0.61 -11.23
N LEU A 52 1.43 -0.58 -9.90
CA LEU A 52 0.26 -0.34 -9.05
C LEU A 52 -0.37 1.02 -9.32
N GLY A 53 0.42 2.08 -9.44
CA GLY A 53 -0.06 3.41 -9.78
C GLY A 53 -0.76 3.47 -11.16
N SER A 54 -0.25 2.69 -12.14
CA SER A 54 -0.90 2.53 -13.45
C SER A 54 -2.24 1.82 -13.33
N ALA A 55 -2.32 0.74 -12.56
CA ALA A 55 -3.57 0.02 -12.31
C ALA A 55 -4.62 0.93 -11.64
N VAL A 56 -4.21 1.80 -10.70
CA VAL A 56 -5.10 2.80 -10.10
C VAL A 56 -5.65 3.76 -11.15
N ARG A 57 -4.79 4.32 -12.02
CA ARG A 57 -5.23 5.22 -13.11
C ARG A 57 -6.15 4.52 -14.10
N HIS A 58 -5.89 3.26 -14.43
CA HIS A 58 -6.75 2.48 -15.31
C HIS A 58 -8.18 2.35 -14.73
N VAL A 59 -8.31 2.06 -13.44
CA VAL A 59 -9.63 2.04 -12.77
C VAL A 59 -10.23 3.43 -12.70
N TYR A 60 -9.44 4.46 -12.43
CA TYR A 60 -9.90 5.85 -12.41
C TYR A 60 -10.50 6.26 -13.76
N ASP A 61 -9.78 6.03 -14.85
CA ASP A 61 -10.21 6.40 -16.21
C ASP A 61 -11.51 5.69 -16.61
N ARG A 62 -11.71 4.46 -16.12
CA ARG A 62 -12.92 3.66 -16.38
C ARG A 62 -14.11 4.09 -15.53
N ASP A 63 -13.92 4.33 -14.24
CA ASP A 63 -15.01 4.36 -13.25
C ASP A 63 -15.28 5.74 -12.64
N ALA A 64 -14.33 6.70 -12.70
CA ALA A 64 -14.44 7.97 -11.97
C ALA A 64 -15.63 8.81 -12.39
N GLU A 65 -15.97 8.85 -13.68
CA GLU A 65 -17.10 9.61 -14.18
C GLU A 65 -18.45 9.02 -13.69
N ALA A 66 -18.58 7.69 -13.73
CA ALA A 66 -19.77 7.01 -13.25
C ALA A 66 -19.96 7.18 -11.72
N LEU A 67 -18.89 7.11 -10.95
CA LEU A 67 -18.90 7.37 -9.51
C LEU A 67 -19.34 8.82 -9.24
N LYS A 68 -18.78 9.78 -9.94
CA LYS A 68 -19.15 11.20 -9.81
C LYS A 68 -20.63 11.45 -10.11
N HIS A 69 -21.19 10.83 -11.14
CA HIS A 69 -22.62 10.91 -11.44
C HIS A 69 -23.49 10.29 -10.35
N ALA A 70 -22.99 9.29 -9.64
CA ALA A 70 -23.66 8.71 -8.48
C ALA A 70 -23.44 9.50 -7.17
N GLY A 71 -22.74 10.64 -7.20
CA GLY A 71 -22.42 11.46 -6.02
C GLY A 71 -21.34 10.84 -5.12
N LEU A 72 -20.51 9.95 -5.66
CA LEU A 72 -19.42 9.29 -4.97
C LEU A 72 -18.07 9.78 -5.47
N ASP A 73 -17.13 9.97 -4.55
CA ASP A 73 -15.75 10.29 -4.89
C ASP A 73 -14.95 9.03 -5.22
N PHE A 74 -14.00 9.16 -6.15
CA PHE A 74 -12.98 8.15 -6.37
C PHE A 74 -11.96 8.23 -5.23
N ASN A 75 -12.18 7.45 -4.19
CA ASN A 75 -11.38 7.47 -2.98
C ASN A 75 -10.77 6.09 -2.70
N VAL A 76 -9.46 5.97 -2.85
CA VAL A 76 -8.68 4.80 -2.50
C VAL A 76 -7.27 5.21 -2.13
N SER A 77 -6.68 4.52 -1.18
CA SER A 77 -5.26 4.64 -0.85
C SER A 77 -4.69 3.26 -0.60
N PHE A 78 -3.43 3.06 -0.97
CA PHE A 78 -2.74 1.79 -0.74
C PHE A 78 -1.44 2.03 0.01
N ILE A 79 -1.17 1.15 0.99
CA ILE A 79 0.19 0.95 1.49
C ILE A 79 0.75 -0.27 0.77
N PHE A 80 1.87 -0.09 0.10
CA PHE A 80 2.51 -1.12 -0.70
C PHE A 80 3.96 -1.29 -0.25
N GLY A 81 4.29 -2.45 0.27
CA GLY A 81 5.61 -2.71 0.83
C GLY A 81 6.14 -4.09 0.52
N GLY A 82 7.44 -4.23 0.70
CA GLY A 82 8.11 -5.50 0.54
C GLY A 82 9.52 -5.38 0.00
N GLN A 83 9.95 -6.44 -0.68
CA GLN A 83 11.32 -6.56 -1.17
C GLN A 83 11.34 -7.36 -2.48
N VAL A 84 12.14 -6.90 -3.42
CA VAL A 84 12.57 -7.70 -4.57
C VAL A 84 13.92 -8.34 -4.24
N ARG A 85 14.14 -9.58 -4.68
CA ARG A 85 15.39 -10.32 -4.41
C ARG A 85 16.62 -9.50 -4.87
N GLY A 86 17.55 -9.29 -3.97
CA GLY A 86 18.77 -8.53 -4.22
C GLY A 86 18.68 -7.03 -3.97
N GLU A 87 17.49 -6.51 -3.61
CA GLU A 87 17.29 -5.11 -3.23
C GLU A 87 16.97 -4.97 -1.73
N GLY A 88 16.95 -3.74 -1.23
CA GLY A 88 16.46 -3.40 0.11
C GLY A 88 14.93 -3.46 0.20
N MET A 89 14.41 -3.53 1.44
CA MET A 89 12.98 -3.34 1.69
C MET A 89 12.58 -1.90 1.41
N ARG A 90 11.38 -1.74 0.82
CA ARG A 90 10.83 -0.41 0.53
C ARG A 90 9.35 -0.39 0.84
N LEU A 91 8.85 0.79 1.21
CA LEU A 91 7.46 1.03 1.59
C LEU A 91 6.94 2.27 0.89
N PHE A 92 5.78 2.16 0.25
CA PHE A 92 5.15 3.23 -0.51
C PHE A 92 3.72 3.48 -0.06
N LEU A 93 3.30 4.75 -0.09
CA LEU A 93 1.91 5.16 -0.01
C LEU A 93 1.46 5.61 -1.41
N VAL A 94 0.50 4.90 -1.98
CA VAL A 94 -0.07 5.17 -3.32
C VAL A 94 -1.43 5.83 -3.14
N TYR A 95 -1.60 6.98 -3.80
CA TYR A 95 -2.81 7.81 -3.74
C TYR A 95 -3.80 7.44 -4.84
N SER A 96 -5.02 7.98 -4.73
CA SER A 96 -6.10 7.77 -5.69
C SER A 96 -5.79 8.29 -7.12
N ALA A 97 -4.83 9.19 -7.27
CA ALA A 97 -4.33 9.64 -8.59
C ALA A 97 -3.27 8.71 -9.18
N GLY A 98 -2.91 7.61 -8.51
CA GLY A 98 -1.88 6.67 -8.94
C GLY A 98 -0.45 7.18 -8.76
N ASN A 99 -0.26 8.36 -8.17
CA ASN A 99 1.04 8.82 -7.70
C ASN A 99 1.36 8.23 -6.33
N PHE A 100 2.61 8.24 -5.94
CA PHE A 100 3.03 7.65 -4.68
C PHE A 100 4.23 8.38 -4.06
N ILE A 101 4.39 8.20 -2.76
CA ILE A 101 5.56 8.60 -2.00
C ILE A 101 6.18 7.38 -1.34
N GLU A 102 7.47 7.48 -1.04
CA GLU A 102 8.21 6.44 -0.33
C GLU A 102 8.45 6.84 1.13
N ALA A 103 8.44 5.86 2.03
CA ALA A 103 8.83 6.05 3.40
C ALA A 103 10.32 6.42 3.51
N THR A 104 10.63 7.34 4.41
CA THR A 104 11.98 7.82 4.69
C THR A 104 12.31 7.63 6.16
N THR A 105 13.54 7.94 6.55
CA THR A 105 13.93 7.96 7.97
C THR A 105 13.11 8.93 8.80
N GLU A 106 12.65 10.03 8.20
CA GLU A 106 11.79 11.02 8.87
C GLU A 106 10.31 10.61 8.88
N THR A 107 9.89 9.76 7.95
CA THR A 107 8.54 9.24 7.83
C THR A 107 8.61 7.71 7.66
N PRO A 108 8.89 6.96 8.75
CA PRO A 108 9.25 5.54 8.65
C PRO A 108 8.05 4.60 8.48
N TYR A 109 6.83 5.09 8.56
CA TYR A 109 5.61 4.30 8.41
C TYR A 109 4.52 5.08 7.68
N PHE A 110 3.50 4.36 7.21
CA PHE A 110 2.26 4.92 6.68
C PHE A 110 1.05 4.37 7.42
N GLN A 111 -0.01 5.17 7.45
CA GLN A 111 -1.33 4.77 7.94
C GLN A 111 -2.38 5.26 6.94
N VAL A 112 -3.35 4.42 6.63
CA VAL A 112 -4.49 4.73 5.76
C VAL A 112 -5.80 4.32 6.45
N GLY A 113 -6.90 4.92 6.04
CA GLY A 113 -8.19 4.79 6.71
C GLY A 113 -8.32 5.70 7.92
N GLU A 114 -8.87 5.18 9.03
CA GLU A 114 -9.01 5.96 10.27
C GLU A 114 -7.65 6.16 10.95
N SER A 115 -7.20 7.39 11.05
CA SER A 115 -5.89 7.72 11.62
C SER A 115 -5.94 8.56 12.88
N LYS A 116 -7.09 9.18 13.19
CA LYS A 116 -7.24 10.17 14.24
C LYS A 116 -6.83 9.66 15.63
N TYR A 117 -7.14 8.42 15.93
CA TYR A 117 -6.95 7.85 17.27
C TYR A 117 -5.69 6.99 17.39
N GLY A 118 -5.29 6.33 16.31
CA GLY A 118 -4.13 5.43 16.30
C GLY A 118 -2.81 6.11 15.98
N LYS A 119 -2.82 7.08 15.05
CA LYS A 119 -1.60 7.77 14.62
C LYS A 119 -0.80 8.42 15.76
N PRO A 120 -1.41 9.10 16.75
CA PRO A 120 -0.67 9.68 17.86
C PRO A 120 0.13 8.67 18.69
N VAL A 121 -0.26 7.39 18.71
CA VAL A 121 0.49 6.31 19.35
C VAL A 121 1.74 5.97 18.55
N LEU A 122 1.56 5.79 17.24
CA LEU A 122 2.66 5.45 16.32
C LEU A 122 3.71 6.57 16.27
N ASP A 123 3.29 7.83 16.16
CA ASP A 123 4.18 9.00 16.09
C ASP A 123 5.12 9.14 17.31
N ARG A 124 4.72 8.60 18.46
CA ARG A 124 5.54 8.69 19.69
C ARG A 124 6.55 7.57 19.85
N VAL A 125 6.36 6.47 19.13
CA VAL A 125 7.11 5.23 19.39
C VAL A 125 7.91 4.79 18.17
N LEU A 126 7.34 4.92 16.97
CA LEU A 126 7.97 4.36 15.78
C LEU A 126 9.10 5.24 15.25
N THR A 127 10.27 4.64 15.17
CA THR A 127 11.46 5.18 14.50
C THR A 127 12.01 4.10 13.55
N PRO A 128 12.92 4.44 12.63
CA PRO A 128 13.56 3.44 11.77
C PRO A 128 14.29 2.31 12.54
N GLU A 129 14.71 2.60 13.76
CA GLU A 129 15.47 1.69 14.62
C GLU A 129 14.56 0.85 15.55
N THR A 130 13.25 1.12 15.58
CA THR A 130 12.31 0.39 16.44
C THR A 130 12.30 -1.10 16.07
N PRO A 131 12.58 -2.03 17.02
CA PRO A 131 12.53 -3.46 16.76
C PRO A 131 11.15 -3.91 16.27
N LEU A 132 11.11 -4.96 15.42
CA LEU A 132 9.86 -5.41 14.79
C LEU A 132 8.80 -5.86 15.80
N ASP A 133 9.20 -6.48 16.91
CA ASP A 133 8.28 -6.91 17.97
C ASP A 133 7.68 -5.73 18.73
N GLU A 134 8.46 -4.68 18.95
CA GLU A 134 7.98 -3.43 19.55
C GLU A 134 7.09 -2.66 18.58
N ALA A 135 7.47 -2.61 17.31
CA ALA A 135 6.64 -1.99 16.27
C ALA A 135 5.29 -2.71 16.13
N ALA A 136 5.27 -4.05 16.17
CA ALA A 136 4.04 -4.84 16.13
C ALA A 136 3.15 -4.56 17.36
N LYS A 137 3.71 -4.52 18.56
CA LYS A 137 2.96 -4.16 19.79
C LYS A 137 2.40 -2.73 19.67
N CYS A 138 3.21 -1.78 19.20
CA CYS A 138 2.77 -0.40 18.99
C CYS A 138 1.61 -0.32 18.00
N ALA A 139 1.68 -1.06 16.88
CA ALA A 139 0.60 -1.13 15.90
C ALA A 139 -0.69 -1.70 16.50
N LEU A 140 -0.62 -2.76 17.32
CA LEU A 140 -1.77 -3.34 18.00
C LEU A 140 -2.40 -2.36 19.02
N VAL A 141 -1.58 -1.62 19.78
CA VAL A 141 -2.07 -0.57 20.71
C VAL A 141 -2.74 0.57 19.94
N SER A 142 -2.18 0.96 18.79
CA SER A 142 -2.78 1.94 17.89
C SER A 142 -4.15 1.48 17.38
N MET A 143 -4.29 0.21 17.00
CA MET A 143 -5.56 -0.38 16.58
C MET A 143 -6.56 -0.46 17.73
N ASP A 144 -6.15 -0.88 18.94
CA ASP A 144 -7.02 -0.90 20.13
C ASP A 144 -7.58 0.51 20.44
N SER A 145 -6.73 1.52 20.39
CA SER A 145 -7.14 2.93 20.57
C SER A 145 -8.17 3.37 19.54
N THR A 146 -7.99 2.93 18.29
CA THR A 146 -8.93 3.22 17.20
C THR A 146 -10.26 2.51 17.39
N MET A 147 -10.25 1.21 17.70
CA MET A 147 -11.47 0.41 17.92
C MET A 147 -12.31 0.93 19.09
N LYS A 148 -11.67 1.42 20.14
CA LYS A 148 -12.38 2.02 21.28
C LYS A 148 -13.08 3.34 20.95
N SER A 149 -12.62 4.02 19.92
CA SER A 149 -13.05 5.39 19.59
C SER A 149 -13.83 5.48 18.27
N ASN A 150 -13.80 4.44 17.45
CA ASN A 150 -14.48 4.39 16.16
C ASN A 150 -15.17 3.05 15.96
N LEU A 151 -16.50 3.05 15.98
CA LEU A 151 -17.34 1.85 15.84
C LEU A 151 -17.22 1.15 14.47
N SER A 152 -16.67 1.82 13.46
CA SER A 152 -16.47 1.22 12.13
C SER A 152 -15.18 0.39 12.03
N VAL A 153 -14.36 0.37 13.09
CA VAL A 153 -13.14 -0.41 13.17
C VAL A 153 -13.28 -1.48 14.25
N GLY A 154 -13.00 -2.73 13.93
CA GLY A 154 -13.20 -3.85 14.84
C GLY A 154 -12.42 -5.10 14.45
N LEU A 155 -12.63 -6.16 15.21
CA LEU A 155 -12.04 -7.48 14.97
C LEU A 155 -12.71 -8.22 13.81
N PRO A 156 -11.99 -9.17 13.16
CA PRO A 156 -10.60 -9.57 13.44
C PRO A 156 -9.57 -8.59 12.92
N LEU A 157 -8.37 -8.60 13.51
CA LEU A 157 -7.21 -7.89 13.01
C LEU A 157 -6.27 -8.87 12.29
N ASP A 158 -5.72 -8.44 11.18
CA ASP A 158 -4.63 -9.14 10.50
C ASP A 158 -3.31 -8.42 10.77
N LEU A 159 -2.34 -9.14 11.31
CA LEU A 159 -0.97 -8.67 11.48
C LEU A 159 -0.04 -9.46 10.57
N VAL A 160 0.75 -8.74 9.78
CA VAL A 160 1.80 -9.34 8.95
C VAL A 160 3.14 -8.79 9.39
N VAL A 161 4.06 -9.67 9.73
CA VAL A 161 5.45 -9.34 10.02
C VAL A 161 6.32 -9.85 8.88
N TYR A 162 7.15 -8.97 8.34
CA TYR A 162 8.08 -9.28 7.27
C TYR A 162 9.50 -8.93 7.68
N GLU A 163 10.36 -9.92 7.75
CA GLU A 163 11.79 -9.74 8.03
C GLU A 163 12.59 -9.63 6.72
N ALA A 164 13.57 -8.72 6.73
CA ALA A 164 14.44 -8.50 5.59
C ALA A 164 15.07 -9.81 5.07
N ASN A 165 15.07 -9.97 3.74
CA ASN A 165 15.66 -11.11 3.02
C ASN A 165 14.97 -12.47 3.20
N LYS A 166 13.94 -12.60 4.02
CA LYS A 166 13.18 -13.86 4.10
C LYS A 166 12.33 -14.13 2.87
N LEU A 167 11.90 -13.09 2.13
CA LEU A 167 11.05 -13.15 0.94
C LEU A 167 9.75 -13.95 1.15
N GLN A 168 9.31 -14.07 2.38
CA GLN A 168 8.04 -14.68 2.80
C GLN A 168 7.51 -13.92 4.00
N THR A 169 6.22 -14.02 4.25
CA THR A 169 5.53 -13.35 5.35
C THR A 169 4.88 -14.36 6.27
N ASP A 170 4.94 -14.11 7.55
CA ASP A 170 4.13 -14.79 8.56
C ASP A 170 2.90 -13.93 8.85
N ARG A 171 1.71 -14.50 8.72
CA ARG A 171 0.43 -13.84 9.04
C ARG A 171 -0.07 -14.33 10.38
N VAL A 172 -0.41 -13.38 11.25
CA VAL A 172 -1.07 -13.65 12.53
C VAL A 172 -2.46 -13.00 12.48
N ILE A 173 -3.50 -13.75 12.82
CA ILE A 173 -4.88 -13.25 12.99
C ILE A 173 -5.09 -13.06 14.48
N CYS A 174 -5.49 -11.87 14.89
CA CYS A 174 -5.74 -11.49 16.27
C CYS A 174 -7.23 -11.22 16.54
#